data_d4c2cb9caf01e616f517c601df5fcd52
#
_entry.id   d4c2cb9caf01e616f517c601df5fcd52
#
_cell.length_a   1.000
_cell.length_b   1.000
_cell.length_c   1.000
_cell.angle_alpha   90.00
_cell.angle_beta   90.00
_cell.angle_gamma   90.00
#
_symmetry.space_group_name_H-M   'P 1'
#
loop_
_entity.id
_entity.type
_entity.pdbx_description
1 polymer ?
#
loop_
_entity_poly.entity_id
_entity_poly.type
_entity_poly.pdbx_seq_one_letter_code
_entity_poly.pdbx_strand_id
1 'polypeptide(L)'
;MSYQRAYGTIDEMMDKFPWFQKCVKAATFTEIGESYDVKEFLEKGMQLSPSSLHDTRKELHFDLGTAALSENYSSIRPNAWRGAWTLIRIFMERNGFVHTQFSGYESKTVMSIDRAMAVMEELQQRYPWFKDSLLAASLTEVGKRHDALSYIKSSSGTIVPVPTHSLELEEPDFFGSEIGDMKSATAELSKQNGLEPPKNLNNEH
;
A
#
# COMPACT_ATOMS: atom_id res chain seq x y z
N MET A 1 -20.87 5.15 -1.37
CA MET A 1 -21.49 5.26 -2.73
C MET A 1 -22.20 3.95 -3.00
N SER A 2 -23.46 3.95 -3.45
CA SER A 2 -24.16 2.69 -3.77
C SER A 2 -23.62 2.11 -5.09
N TYR A 3 -23.69 0.78 -5.26
CA TYR A 3 -23.31 0.10 -6.50
C TYR A 3 -24.00 0.70 -7.72
N GLN A 4 -25.30 0.96 -7.61
CA GLN A 4 -26.08 1.57 -8.69
C GLN A 4 -25.50 2.89 -9.19
N ARG A 5 -24.99 3.73 -8.28
CA ARG A 5 -24.36 5.00 -8.65
C ARG A 5 -23.02 4.79 -9.35
N ALA A 6 -22.23 3.81 -8.88
CA ALA A 6 -20.94 3.50 -9.50
C ALA A 6 -21.12 2.98 -10.94
N TYR A 7 -22.08 2.07 -11.17
CA TYR A 7 -22.39 1.58 -12.51
C TYR A 7 -23.00 2.67 -13.40
N GLY A 8 -23.91 3.51 -12.86
CA GLY A 8 -24.42 4.67 -13.58
C GLY A 8 -23.32 5.61 -14.08
N THR A 9 -22.27 5.81 -13.29
CA THR A 9 -21.11 6.62 -13.74
C THR A 9 -20.37 5.96 -14.90
N ILE A 10 -20.24 4.62 -14.91
CA ILE A 10 -19.65 3.90 -16.04
C ILE A 10 -20.51 4.04 -17.28
N ASP A 11 -21.82 3.89 -17.15
CA ASP A 11 -22.76 4.05 -18.28
C ASP A 11 -22.65 5.45 -18.88
N GLU A 12 -22.63 6.49 -18.05
CA GLU A 12 -22.40 7.87 -18.49
C GLU A 12 -21.04 8.03 -19.21
N MET A 13 -20.00 7.35 -18.72
CA MET A 13 -18.69 7.38 -19.39
C MET A 13 -18.71 6.66 -20.74
N MET A 14 -19.38 5.52 -20.86
CA MET A 14 -19.53 4.79 -22.11
C MET A 14 -20.33 5.58 -23.13
N ASP A 15 -21.40 6.24 -22.71
CA ASP A 15 -22.23 7.09 -23.58
C ASP A 15 -21.45 8.32 -24.06
N LYS A 16 -20.73 8.97 -23.16
CA LYS A 16 -19.95 10.18 -23.46
C LYS A 16 -18.69 9.87 -24.27
N PHE A 17 -18.11 8.69 -24.06
CA PHE A 17 -16.87 8.28 -24.70
C PHE A 17 -16.99 6.88 -25.31
N PRO A 18 -17.54 6.74 -26.53
CA PRO A 18 -17.75 5.43 -27.18
C PRO A 18 -16.47 4.58 -27.36
N TRP A 19 -15.31 5.22 -27.34
CA TRP A 19 -14.01 4.53 -27.39
C TRP A 19 -13.62 3.86 -26.05
N PHE A 20 -14.19 4.32 -24.93
CA PHE A 20 -13.83 3.85 -23.58
C PHE A 20 -13.96 2.33 -23.46
N GLN A 21 -15.09 1.77 -23.86
CA GLN A 21 -15.34 0.32 -23.82
C GLN A 21 -14.28 -0.49 -24.58
N LYS A 22 -13.74 0.05 -25.68
CA LYS A 22 -12.73 -0.62 -26.51
C LYS A 22 -11.34 -0.56 -25.90
N CYS A 23 -11.01 0.54 -25.24
CA CYS A 23 -9.66 0.83 -24.75
C CYS A 23 -9.40 0.36 -23.32
N VAL A 24 -10.44 0.21 -22.47
CA VAL A 24 -10.26 -0.21 -21.09
C VAL A 24 -9.76 -1.66 -21.01
N LYS A 25 -8.66 -1.86 -20.28
CA LYS A 25 -8.02 -3.18 -20.11
C LYS A 25 -8.31 -3.79 -18.74
N ALA A 26 -8.50 -2.96 -17.72
CA ALA A 26 -8.86 -3.36 -16.37
C ALA A 26 -9.76 -2.31 -15.75
N ALA A 27 -10.75 -2.73 -14.97
CA ALA A 27 -11.60 -1.86 -14.18
C ALA A 27 -12.15 -2.64 -12.99
N THR A 28 -12.09 -2.04 -11.81
CA THR A 28 -12.62 -2.63 -10.58
C THR A 28 -13.32 -1.58 -9.75
N PHE A 29 -14.37 -1.98 -9.04
CA PHE A 29 -14.91 -1.22 -7.92
C PHE A 29 -14.41 -1.81 -6.62
N THR A 30 -14.03 -0.94 -5.70
CA THR A 30 -13.65 -1.32 -4.35
C THR A 30 -14.61 -0.70 -3.36
N GLU A 31 -15.15 -1.50 -2.47
CA GLU A 31 -15.89 -0.98 -1.32
C GLU A 31 -14.90 -0.33 -0.38
N ILE A 32 -15.17 0.93 0.00
CA ILE A 32 -14.33 1.68 0.93
C ILE A 32 -15.17 1.95 2.19
N GLY A 33 -14.63 1.55 3.33
CA GLY A 33 -15.19 1.83 4.65
C GLY A 33 -14.67 3.15 5.23
N GLU A 34 -14.43 3.16 6.53
CA GLU A 34 -13.90 4.33 7.23
C GLU A 34 -12.43 4.58 6.90
N SER A 35 -12.04 5.85 6.98
CA SER A 35 -10.66 6.28 6.81
C SER A 35 -10.20 7.02 8.06
N TYR A 36 -8.97 6.75 8.49
CA TYR A 36 -8.37 7.23 9.73
C TYR A 36 -7.11 8.02 9.42
N ASP A 37 -6.91 9.12 10.12
CA ASP A 37 -5.66 9.88 10.07
C ASP A 37 -4.59 9.22 10.93
N VAL A 38 -3.67 8.50 10.28
CA VAL A 38 -2.57 7.80 10.94
C VAL A 38 -1.53 8.78 11.47
N LYS A 39 -1.32 9.91 10.79
CA LYS A 39 -0.37 10.93 11.25
C LYS A 39 -0.85 11.52 12.58
N GLU A 40 -2.11 11.90 12.66
CA GLU A 40 -2.69 12.42 13.90
C GLU A 40 -2.62 11.38 15.04
N PHE A 41 -2.90 10.10 14.72
CA PHE A 41 -2.74 9.00 15.68
C PHE A 41 -1.30 8.89 16.21
N LEU A 42 -0.30 8.90 15.33
CA LEU A 42 1.12 8.80 15.71
C LEU A 42 1.62 10.02 16.51
N GLU A 43 1.05 11.20 16.28
CA GLU A 43 1.41 12.43 16.97
C GLU A 43 0.76 12.53 18.36
N LYS A 44 -0.52 12.20 18.45
CA LYS A 44 -1.37 12.47 19.63
C LYS A 44 -1.71 11.24 20.47
N GLY A 45 -1.47 10.04 19.95
CA GLY A 45 -1.84 8.79 20.64
C GLY A 45 -3.34 8.65 20.84
N MET A 46 -4.14 8.99 19.83
CA MET A 46 -5.60 8.95 19.90
C MET A 46 -6.13 7.54 20.15
N GLN A 47 -7.17 7.42 20.98
CA GLN A 47 -7.97 6.21 21.04
C GLN A 47 -8.85 6.13 19.79
N LEU A 48 -8.71 5.03 19.06
CA LEU A 48 -9.58 4.77 17.91
C LEU A 48 -10.96 4.34 18.40
N SER A 49 -11.99 4.94 17.83
CA SER A 49 -13.34 4.42 18.03
C SER A 49 -13.45 3.02 17.44
N PRO A 50 -14.14 2.09 18.11
CA PRO A 50 -14.36 0.77 17.54
C PRO A 50 -15.05 0.90 16.18
N SER A 51 -14.41 0.40 15.13
CA SER A 51 -15.00 0.37 13.80
C SER A 51 -16.21 -0.55 13.77
N SER A 52 -17.21 -0.19 12.97
CA SER A 52 -18.37 -1.04 12.66
C SER A 52 -18.03 -2.21 11.73
N LEU A 53 -16.88 -2.17 11.06
CA LEU A 53 -16.42 -3.19 10.10
C LEU A 53 -15.17 -3.89 10.64
N HIS A 54 -15.36 -5.00 11.37
CA HIS A 54 -14.27 -5.64 12.10
C HIS A 54 -13.30 -6.43 11.24
N ASP A 55 -13.73 -6.98 10.09
CA ASP A 55 -12.92 -7.92 9.31
C ASP A 55 -12.76 -7.45 7.85
N THR A 56 -12.13 -6.31 7.66
CA THR A 56 -11.77 -5.81 6.33
C THR A 56 -10.26 -5.79 6.15
N ARG A 57 -9.82 -5.78 4.90
CA ARG A 57 -8.43 -5.44 4.62
C ARG A 57 -8.20 -3.96 4.89
N LYS A 58 -6.97 -3.59 5.13
CA LYS A 58 -6.57 -2.23 5.42
C LYS A 58 -5.61 -1.74 4.35
N GLU A 59 -5.89 -0.57 3.82
CA GLU A 59 -5.03 0.12 2.89
C GLU A 59 -4.39 1.32 3.58
N LEU A 60 -3.07 1.35 3.58
CA LEU A 60 -2.24 2.42 4.15
C LEU A 60 -1.65 3.25 3.03
N HIS A 61 -1.86 4.55 3.09
CA HIS A 61 -1.17 5.52 2.26
C HIS A 61 -0.42 6.50 3.14
N PHE A 62 0.80 6.83 2.77
CA PHE A 62 1.56 7.89 3.45
C PHE A 62 2.41 8.68 2.46
N ASP A 63 2.65 9.92 2.79
CA ASP A 63 3.47 10.83 2.02
C ASP A 63 4.63 11.34 2.87
N LEU A 64 5.85 11.30 2.32
CA LEU A 64 7.06 11.73 2.99
C LEU A 64 7.65 12.96 2.30
N GLY A 65 7.93 13.98 3.08
CA GLY A 65 8.62 15.17 2.61
C GLY A 65 10.07 14.84 2.25
N THR A 66 10.43 14.92 0.96
CA THR A 66 11.77 14.58 0.47
C THR A 66 12.86 15.39 1.14
N ALA A 67 12.63 16.70 1.38
CA ALA A 67 13.58 17.56 2.07
C ALA A 67 13.79 17.09 3.52
N ALA A 68 12.70 16.94 4.27
CA ALA A 68 12.74 16.44 5.65
C ALA A 68 13.35 15.05 5.75
N LEU A 69 13.02 14.14 4.80
CA LEU A 69 13.62 12.81 4.74
C LEU A 69 15.14 12.91 4.51
N SER A 70 15.59 13.79 3.62
CA SER A 70 17.03 14.00 3.37
C SER A 70 17.78 14.52 4.59
N GLU A 71 17.12 15.36 5.39
CA GLU A 71 17.70 15.93 6.63
C GLU A 71 17.71 14.94 7.78
N ASN A 72 16.62 14.19 7.98
CA ASN A 72 16.43 13.31 9.11
C ASN A 72 17.02 11.91 8.90
N TYR A 73 17.23 11.50 7.64
CA TYR A 73 17.82 10.19 7.34
C TYR A 73 19.34 10.24 7.56
N SER A 74 19.73 9.80 8.75
CA SER A 74 21.14 9.82 9.17
C SER A 74 22.00 8.86 8.35
N SER A 75 22.75 9.39 7.38
CA SER A 75 23.74 8.64 6.60
C SER A 75 24.90 9.52 6.14
N ILE A 76 26.10 8.96 6.15
CA ILE A 76 27.32 9.60 5.65
C ILE A 76 27.33 9.64 4.11
N ARG A 77 26.53 8.81 3.45
CA ARG A 77 26.50 8.72 1.97
C ARG A 77 25.51 9.72 1.37
N PRO A 78 25.90 10.50 0.36
CA PRO A 78 24.98 11.35 -0.38
C PRO A 78 23.81 10.54 -0.94
N ASN A 79 22.59 11.08 -0.84
CA ASN A 79 21.35 10.46 -1.34
C ASN A 79 20.97 9.11 -0.72
N ALA A 80 21.57 8.71 0.41
CA ALA A 80 21.23 7.46 1.11
C ALA A 80 19.76 7.40 1.56
N TRP A 81 19.11 8.56 1.74
CA TRP A 81 17.70 8.67 2.07
C TRP A 81 16.78 8.01 1.02
N ARG A 82 17.23 7.85 -0.22
CA ARG A 82 16.48 7.11 -1.26
C ARG A 82 16.26 5.64 -0.89
N GLY A 83 17.15 5.06 -0.09
CA GLY A 83 17.00 3.71 0.47
C GLY A 83 15.89 3.60 1.53
N ALA A 84 15.37 4.70 2.04
CA ALA A 84 14.27 4.71 3.02
C ALA A 84 13.04 3.96 2.52
N TRP A 85 12.68 4.15 1.25
CA TRP A 85 11.54 3.47 0.63
C TRP A 85 11.69 1.95 0.60
N THR A 86 12.90 1.46 0.34
CA THR A 86 13.21 0.02 0.39
C THR A 86 13.07 -0.51 1.81
N LEU A 87 13.53 0.22 2.82
CA LEU A 87 13.39 -0.19 4.22
C LEU A 87 11.94 -0.24 4.66
N ILE A 88 11.14 0.76 4.29
CA ILE A 88 9.70 0.77 4.54
C ILE A 88 9.04 -0.43 3.85
N ARG A 89 9.32 -0.66 2.57
CA ARG A 89 8.75 -1.78 1.83
C ARG A 89 9.03 -3.11 2.50
N ILE A 90 10.29 -3.40 2.83
CA ILE A 90 10.68 -4.63 3.52
C ILE A 90 9.96 -4.77 4.86
N PHE A 91 9.84 -3.67 5.61
CA PHE A 91 9.14 -3.66 6.89
C PHE A 91 7.65 -3.98 6.71
N MET A 92 6.98 -3.31 5.79
CA MET A 92 5.55 -3.49 5.52
C MET A 92 5.25 -4.91 5.04
N GLU A 93 6.05 -5.48 4.13
CA GLU A 93 5.89 -6.84 3.63
C GLU A 93 6.03 -7.89 4.73
N ARG A 94 6.95 -7.69 5.69
CA ARG A 94 7.12 -8.55 6.87
C ARG A 94 5.97 -8.46 7.85
N ASN A 95 5.29 -7.33 7.88
CA ASN A 95 4.12 -7.10 8.73
C ASN A 95 2.77 -7.42 8.04
N GLY A 96 2.80 -8.16 6.94
CA GLY A 96 1.60 -8.68 6.29
C GLY A 96 0.94 -7.71 5.32
N PHE A 97 1.67 -6.72 4.82
CA PHE A 97 1.20 -5.83 3.75
C PHE A 97 1.85 -6.19 2.41
N VAL A 98 1.20 -5.79 1.33
CA VAL A 98 1.78 -5.76 -0.03
C VAL A 98 1.81 -4.33 -0.51
N HIS A 99 2.84 -3.99 -1.24
CA HIS A 99 2.94 -2.70 -1.91
C HIS A 99 1.97 -2.67 -3.10
N THR A 100 1.14 -1.65 -3.20
CA THR A 100 0.12 -1.52 -4.26
C THR A 100 0.50 -0.49 -5.30
N GLN A 101 0.91 0.70 -4.87
CA GLN A 101 1.39 1.77 -5.75
C GLN A 101 2.06 2.87 -4.94
N PHE A 102 3.12 3.48 -5.45
CA PHE A 102 3.85 4.59 -4.81
C PHE A 102 4.11 4.32 -3.31
N SER A 103 3.41 5.03 -2.43
CA SER A 103 3.45 4.87 -0.97
C SER A 103 2.20 4.16 -0.41
N GLY A 104 1.50 3.40 -1.24
CA GLY A 104 0.32 2.62 -0.88
C GLY A 104 0.67 1.18 -0.52
N TYR A 105 0.07 0.69 0.56
CA TYR A 105 0.24 -0.68 1.05
C TYR A 105 -1.11 -1.25 1.47
N GLU A 106 -1.42 -2.45 1.03
CA GLU A 106 -2.65 -3.15 1.39
C GLU A 106 -2.32 -4.40 2.22
N SER A 107 -3.10 -4.67 3.27
CA SER A 107 -2.93 -5.89 4.05
C SER A 107 -3.27 -7.13 3.22
N LYS A 108 -2.44 -8.17 3.29
CA LYS A 108 -2.63 -9.45 2.58
C LYS A 108 -3.93 -10.15 2.97
N THR A 109 -4.30 -10.01 4.24
CA THR A 109 -5.47 -10.63 4.85
C THR A 109 -6.30 -9.57 5.57
N VAL A 110 -7.48 -9.94 6.02
CA VAL A 110 -8.27 -9.13 6.96
C VAL A 110 -7.45 -8.81 8.21
N MET A 111 -7.56 -7.59 8.68
CA MET A 111 -6.75 -7.08 9.78
C MET A 111 -7.57 -6.07 10.58
N SER A 112 -7.43 -6.09 11.91
CA SER A 112 -8.04 -5.06 12.75
C SER A 112 -7.33 -3.71 12.58
N ILE A 113 -8.03 -2.63 12.87
CA ILE A 113 -7.48 -1.27 12.86
C ILE A 113 -6.32 -1.19 13.86
N ASP A 114 -6.52 -1.71 15.08
CA ASP A 114 -5.49 -1.69 16.12
C ASP A 114 -4.20 -2.37 15.68
N ARG A 115 -4.30 -3.51 14.95
CA ARG A 115 -3.11 -4.18 14.42
C ARG A 115 -2.43 -3.34 13.34
N ALA A 116 -3.19 -2.73 12.44
CA ALA A 116 -2.63 -1.87 11.39
C ALA A 116 -1.94 -0.64 11.99
N MET A 117 -2.56 0.00 13.00
CA MET A 117 -1.97 1.13 13.72
C MET A 117 -0.71 0.72 14.50
N ALA A 118 -0.72 -0.44 15.17
CA ALA A 118 0.46 -0.97 15.85
C ALA A 118 1.64 -1.18 14.87
N VAL A 119 1.38 -1.60 13.63
CA VAL A 119 2.43 -1.69 12.60
C VAL A 119 3.03 -0.32 12.29
N MET A 120 2.21 0.74 12.25
CA MET A 120 2.71 2.10 12.03
C MET A 120 3.51 2.64 13.23
N GLU A 121 3.11 2.31 14.45
CA GLU A 121 3.90 2.61 15.65
C GLU A 121 5.24 1.86 15.65
N GLU A 122 5.25 0.57 15.32
CA GLU A 122 6.48 -0.21 15.16
C GLU A 122 7.40 0.38 14.08
N LEU A 123 6.83 0.86 12.95
CA LEU A 123 7.57 1.48 11.86
C LEU A 123 8.29 2.76 12.34
N GLN A 124 7.58 3.66 13.04
CA GLN A 124 8.18 4.90 13.54
C GLN A 124 9.21 4.66 14.64
N GLN A 125 8.99 3.65 15.52
CA GLN A 125 9.96 3.27 16.55
C GLN A 125 11.24 2.73 15.95
N ARG A 126 11.11 1.93 14.89
CA ARG A 126 12.24 1.35 14.18
C ARG A 126 13.00 2.37 13.35
N TYR A 127 12.28 3.31 12.74
CA TYR A 127 12.82 4.34 11.86
C TYR A 127 12.35 5.73 12.30
N PRO A 128 13.02 6.37 13.29
CA PRO A 128 12.60 7.68 13.82
C PRO A 128 12.44 8.75 12.73
N TRP A 129 13.30 8.71 11.70
CA TRP A 129 13.20 9.61 10.55
C TRP A 129 11.86 9.51 9.79
N PHE A 130 11.14 8.39 9.92
CA PHE A 130 9.84 8.22 9.27
C PHE A 130 8.84 9.25 9.79
N LYS A 131 8.69 9.35 11.11
CA LYS A 131 7.78 10.30 11.75
C LYS A 131 8.14 11.74 11.39
N ASP A 132 9.43 12.09 11.48
CA ASP A 132 9.92 13.45 11.27
C ASP A 132 9.79 13.89 9.79
N SER A 133 9.66 12.94 8.88
CA SER A 133 9.49 13.19 7.44
C SER A 133 8.04 13.05 6.97
N LEU A 134 7.12 12.61 7.83
CA LEU A 134 5.75 12.29 7.46
C LEU A 134 4.92 13.55 7.22
N LEU A 135 4.46 13.76 5.99
CA LEU A 135 3.56 14.84 5.61
C LEU A 135 2.10 14.47 5.86
N ALA A 136 1.70 13.28 5.45
CA ALA A 136 0.36 12.75 5.61
C ALA A 136 0.41 11.23 5.72
N ALA A 137 -0.53 10.63 6.43
CA ALA A 137 -0.74 9.19 6.43
C ALA A 137 -2.20 8.88 6.74
N SER A 138 -2.76 7.93 5.99
CA SER A 138 -4.14 7.49 6.17
C SER A 138 -4.24 5.98 6.15
N LEU A 139 -5.14 5.45 6.96
CA LEU A 139 -5.55 4.05 6.95
C LEU A 139 -7.00 4.00 6.50
N THR A 140 -7.28 3.22 5.46
CA THR A 140 -8.63 3.07 4.91
C THR A 140 -9.06 1.62 4.97
N GLU A 141 -10.30 1.38 5.35
CA GLU A 141 -10.91 0.07 5.32
C GLU A 141 -11.31 -0.30 3.89
N VAL A 142 -10.84 -1.46 3.44
CA VAL A 142 -11.07 -1.97 2.08
C VAL A 142 -11.95 -3.21 2.15
N GLY A 143 -13.17 -3.09 1.64
CA GLY A 143 -14.13 -4.17 1.54
C GLY A 143 -13.94 -5.01 0.28
N LYS A 144 -15.03 -5.46 -0.29
CA LYS A 144 -15.02 -6.31 -1.48
C LYS A 144 -14.61 -5.52 -2.73
N ARG A 145 -13.90 -6.22 -3.61
CA ARG A 145 -13.61 -5.74 -4.97
C ARG A 145 -14.52 -6.44 -5.96
N HIS A 146 -15.00 -5.68 -6.93
CA HIS A 146 -15.91 -6.15 -7.96
C HIS A 146 -15.32 -5.87 -9.34
N ASP A 147 -15.32 -6.88 -10.20
CA ASP A 147 -14.88 -6.72 -11.58
C ASP A 147 -15.86 -5.85 -12.37
N ALA A 148 -15.44 -4.64 -12.69
CA ALA A 148 -16.19 -3.74 -13.55
C ALA A 148 -15.84 -3.92 -15.03
N LEU A 149 -14.74 -4.60 -15.35
CA LEU A 149 -14.36 -4.85 -16.74
C LEU A 149 -15.38 -5.73 -17.45
N SER A 150 -15.81 -6.79 -16.78
CA SER A 150 -16.85 -7.69 -17.31
C SER A 150 -18.14 -6.93 -17.59
N TYR A 151 -18.55 -6.01 -16.72
CA TYR A 151 -19.69 -5.12 -16.97
C TYR A 151 -19.48 -4.24 -18.20
N ILE A 152 -18.33 -3.56 -18.30
CA ILE A 152 -18.00 -2.67 -19.41
C ILE A 152 -17.97 -3.43 -20.76
N LYS A 153 -17.47 -4.66 -20.77
CA LYS A 153 -17.33 -5.48 -21.98
C LYS A 153 -18.61 -6.23 -22.38
N SER A 154 -19.51 -6.50 -21.44
CA SER A 154 -20.78 -7.19 -21.69
C SER A 154 -21.92 -6.18 -21.80
N SER A 155 -22.68 -6.25 -22.88
CA SER A 155 -23.90 -5.44 -23.04
C SER A 155 -25.02 -5.87 -22.06
N SER A 156 -24.78 -6.82 -21.16
CA SER A 156 -25.82 -7.49 -20.35
C SER A 156 -25.67 -7.33 -18.83
N GLY A 157 -24.81 -6.44 -18.32
CA GLY A 157 -24.85 -5.96 -16.93
C GLY A 157 -24.75 -7.01 -15.81
N THR A 158 -24.06 -8.13 -16.02
CA THR A 158 -23.87 -9.13 -14.96
C THR A 158 -22.63 -8.81 -14.12
N ILE A 159 -22.84 -8.54 -12.83
CA ILE A 159 -21.77 -8.27 -11.87
C ILE A 159 -21.13 -9.59 -11.44
N VAL A 160 -19.83 -9.76 -11.69
CA VAL A 160 -19.07 -10.90 -11.22
C VAL A 160 -18.15 -10.46 -10.06
N PRO A 161 -18.24 -11.05 -8.86
CA PRO A 161 -17.27 -10.80 -7.80
C PRO A 161 -15.88 -11.27 -8.22
N VAL A 162 -14.87 -10.42 -8.08
CA VAL A 162 -13.47 -10.79 -8.37
C VAL A 162 -12.89 -11.52 -7.17
N PRO A 163 -12.29 -12.71 -7.35
CA PRO A 163 -11.50 -13.35 -6.31
C PRO A 163 -10.35 -12.43 -5.90
N THR A 164 -10.17 -12.26 -4.60
CA THR A 164 -9.26 -11.29 -3.97
C THR A 164 -7.77 -11.45 -4.33
N HIS A 165 -7.39 -12.54 -5.02
CA HIS A 165 -6.00 -12.90 -5.34
C HIS A 165 -5.53 -12.59 -6.77
N SER A 166 -6.36 -11.99 -7.63
CA SER A 166 -6.06 -11.92 -9.07
C SER A 166 -5.51 -10.60 -9.58
N LEU A 167 -5.18 -9.65 -8.70
CA LEU A 167 -4.51 -8.42 -9.11
C LEU A 167 -3.05 -8.44 -8.66
N GLU A 168 -2.24 -9.32 -9.23
CA GLU A 168 -0.83 -9.03 -9.44
C GLU A 168 -0.77 -7.92 -10.49
N LEU A 169 -0.78 -6.67 -10.01
CA LEU A 169 -0.39 -5.54 -10.85
C LEU A 169 1.09 -5.77 -11.17
N GLU A 170 1.42 -6.01 -12.44
CA GLU A 170 2.80 -5.91 -12.90
C GLU A 170 3.30 -4.52 -12.50
N GLU A 171 4.23 -4.48 -11.54
CA GLU A 171 4.86 -3.23 -11.11
C GLU A 171 5.55 -2.63 -12.33
N PRO A 172 5.26 -1.37 -12.71
CA PRO A 172 6.12 -0.71 -13.66
C PRO A 172 7.52 -0.66 -13.03
N ASP A 173 8.51 -1.17 -13.75
CA ASP A 173 9.91 -1.24 -13.34
C ASP A 173 10.51 0.18 -13.28
N PHE A 174 10.06 0.96 -12.29
CA PHE A 174 10.46 2.35 -12.09
C PHE A 174 11.87 2.48 -11.50
N PHE A 175 12.45 1.34 -11.06
CA PHE A 175 13.79 1.24 -10.49
C PHE A 175 14.70 0.27 -11.25
N GLY A 176 14.37 -0.04 -12.50
CA GLY A 176 15.21 -0.84 -13.38
C GLY A 176 16.58 -0.18 -13.55
N SER A 177 17.62 -0.84 -13.09
CA SER A 177 19.06 -0.59 -13.20
C SER A 177 19.82 -0.09 -11.97
N GLU A 178 19.20 0.56 -10.97
CA GLU A 178 19.94 0.99 -9.76
C GLU A 178 19.93 -0.03 -8.60
N ILE A 179 19.22 -1.18 -8.75
CA ILE A 179 19.06 -2.19 -7.68
C ILE A 179 20.38 -2.95 -7.38
N GLY A 180 21.31 -2.99 -8.31
CA GLY A 180 22.60 -3.66 -8.12
C GLY A 180 23.41 -3.08 -6.96
N ASP A 181 23.50 -1.75 -6.89
CA ASP A 181 24.26 -1.05 -5.86
C ASP A 181 23.51 -0.96 -4.53
N MET A 182 22.17 -1.01 -4.55
CA MET A 182 21.34 -0.93 -3.34
C MET A 182 21.34 -2.24 -2.53
N LYS A 183 21.47 -3.41 -3.15
CA LYS A 183 21.59 -4.69 -2.42
C LYS A 183 22.82 -4.73 -1.51
N SER A 184 23.92 -4.12 -1.93
CA SER A 184 25.13 -3.99 -1.12
C SER A 184 24.92 -3.06 0.09
N ALA A 185 24.25 -1.92 -0.12
CA ALA A 185 23.95 -0.96 0.93
C ALA A 185 22.95 -1.51 1.98
N THR A 186 21.97 -2.29 1.53
CA THR A 186 20.97 -2.90 2.41
C THR A 186 21.59 -3.97 3.31
N ALA A 187 22.55 -4.74 2.78
CA ALA A 187 23.28 -5.76 3.55
C ALA A 187 24.16 -5.14 4.66
N GLU A 188 24.76 -3.98 4.41
CA GLU A 188 25.56 -3.26 5.41
C GLU A 188 24.67 -2.61 6.50
N LEU A 189 23.55 -2.01 6.11
CA LEU A 189 22.56 -1.43 7.05
C LEU A 189 21.91 -2.51 7.92
N SER A 190 21.65 -3.70 7.36
CA SER A 190 21.13 -4.84 8.12
C SER A 190 22.11 -5.31 9.19
N LYS A 191 23.41 -5.26 8.91
CA LYS A 191 24.47 -5.60 9.88
C LYS A 191 24.58 -4.55 11.00
N GLN A 192 24.46 -3.27 10.69
CA GLN A 192 24.51 -2.19 11.69
C GLN A 192 23.28 -2.18 12.61
N ASN A 193 22.13 -2.62 12.15
CA ASN A 193 20.87 -2.65 12.91
C ASN A 193 20.57 -4.00 13.56
N GLY A 194 21.51 -4.95 13.62
CA GLY A 194 21.35 -6.25 14.27
C GLY A 194 20.35 -7.19 13.55
N LEU A 195 20.08 -6.96 12.28
CA LEU A 195 19.24 -7.83 11.45
C LEU A 195 20.12 -8.84 10.72
N GLU A 196 20.19 -10.06 11.22
CA GLU A 196 20.72 -11.16 10.42
C GLU A 196 19.85 -11.37 9.15
N PRO A 197 20.46 -11.55 7.98
CA PRO A 197 19.71 -11.90 6.78
C PRO A 197 19.03 -13.26 7.00
N PRO A 198 17.83 -13.49 6.42
CA PRO A 198 17.15 -14.77 6.54
C PRO A 198 18.06 -15.87 5.98
N LYS A 199 18.35 -16.89 6.80
CA LYS A 199 19.04 -18.10 6.35
C LYS A 199 18.19 -18.72 5.25
N ASN A 200 18.77 -18.90 4.08
CA ASN A 200 18.19 -19.70 3.00
C ASN A 200 17.88 -21.12 3.54
N LEU A 201 16.59 -21.38 3.75
CA LEU A 201 16.06 -22.72 3.97
C LEU A 201 15.86 -23.39 2.60
N ASN A 202 16.96 -23.64 1.88
CA ASN A 202 16.98 -24.58 0.79
C ASN A 202 18.29 -25.33 0.87
N ASN A 203 18.23 -26.43 1.59
CA ASN A 203 18.91 -27.69 1.31
C ASN A 203 18.68 -28.62 2.49
N GLU A 204 17.76 -29.59 2.26
CA GLU A 204 18.02 -31.00 2.58
C GLU A 204 16.78 -31.83 2.24
N HIS A 205 17.06 -32.76 1.31
CA HIS A 205 16.32 -33.98 0.88
C HIS A 205 15.16 -33.81 -0.08
#